data_41224b62dfeb74020935d798fe7b7394
#
_entry.id   41224b62dfeb74020935d798fe7b7394
#
_cell.length_a   1.000
_cell.length_b   1.000
_cell.length_c   1.000
_cell.angle_alpha   90.00
_cell.angle_beta   90.00
_cell.angle_gamma   90.00
#
_symmetry.space_group_name_H-M   'P 1'
#
loop_
_entity.id
_entity.type
_entity.pdbx_description
1 polymer ?
#
loop_
_entity_poly.entity_id
_entity_poly.type
_entity_poly.pdbx_seq_one_letter_code
_entity_poly.pdbx_strand_id
1 'polypeptide(L)'
;NAAAVYPTYYLSEREVAAMDGEQIQFIINQIYAKNGYVFQTGSIQSYFSRMPWYVAVSNDASRLQMSSLDRSNLNLLVRYRDSGAQETSSLGWIWTRHAVDQALTEDYIRNLSRYDVQLLINTIYAKNGYIFETDTLQMMFQGQPWYHGWTRETDQLEFSSLDQQNLRLLTAYR
;
A
#
# COMPACT_ATOMS: atom_id res chain seq x y z
N ASN A 1 10.63 3.69 18.14
CA ASN A 1 9.76 2.55 17.85
C ASN A 1 9.31 2.66 16.40
N ALA A 2 9.84 1.80 15.52
CA ALA A 2 9.30 1.65 14.19
C ALA A 2 7.82 1.24 14.33
N ALA A 3 6.91 2.04 13.76
CA ALA A 3 5.50 1.68 13.74
C ALA A 3 5.33 0.34 13.01
N ALA A 4 4.46 -0.52 13.51
CA ALA A 4 4.19 -1.80 12.88
C ALA A 4 3.65 -1.56 11.46
N VAL A 5 4.20 -2.30 10.50
CA VAL A 5 3.82 -2.20 9.08
C VAL A 5 2.71 -3.18 8.70
N TYR A 6 2.09 -3.83 9.65
CA TYR A 6 0.98 -4.76 9.49
C TYR A 6 -0.08 -4.49 10.57
N PRO A 7 -1.34 -4.90 10.38
CA PRO A 7 -2.40 -4.61 11.35
C PRO A 7 -2.08 -5.22 12.72
N THR A 8 -2.08 -4.40 13.75
CA THR A 8 -1.90 -4.81 15.17
C THR A 8 -3.21 -4.73 15.94
N TYR A 9 -4.32 -4.45 15.26
CA TYR A 9 -5.67 -4.31 15.80
C TYR A 9 -6.69 -4.99 14.86
N TYR A 10 -7.90 -5.21 15.36
CA TYR A 10 -8.99 -5.75 14.54
C TYR A 10 -9.46 -4.71 13.53
N LEU A 11 -9.34 -5.04 12.24
CA LEU A 11 -9.87 -4.22 11.16
C LEU A 11 -11.38 -4.19 11.21
N SER A 12 -11.99 -3.03 10.96
CA SER A 12 -13.43 -2.89 10.83
C SER A 12 -13.88 -3.13 9.38
N GLU A 13 -15.15 -3.49 9.22
CA GLU A 13 -15.74 -3.60 7.88
C GLU A 13 -15.66 -2.27 7.10
N ARG A 14 -15.84 -1.15 7.81
CA ARG A 14 -15.75 0.17 7.21
C ARG A 14 -14.36 0.46 6.64
N GLU A 15 -13.30 0.11 7.38
CA GLU A 15 -11.93 0.27 6.92
C GLU A 15 -11.65 -0.57 5.68
N VAL A 16 -12.05 -1.86 5.71
CA VAL A 16 -11.81 -2.78 4.60
C VAL A 16 -12.66 -2.41 3.38
N ALA A 17 -13.90 -1.95 3.57
CA ALA A 17 -14.76 -1.49 2.49
C ALA A 17 -14.22 -0.25 1.76
N ALA A 18 -13.40 0.55 2.44
CA ALA A 18 -12.74 1.72 1.85
C ALA A 18 -11.45 1.38 1.07
N MET A 19 -10.99 0.13 1.14
CA MET A 19 -9.79 -0.34 0.43
C MET A 19 -10.16 -0.86 -0.96
N ASP A 20 -9.22 -0.75 -1.89
CA ASP A 20 -9.32 -1.48 -3.16
C ASP A 20 -8.76 -2.91 -3.05
N GLY A 21 -8.92 -3.67 -4.14
CA GLY A 21 -8.47 -5.06 -4.19
C GLY A 21 -6.97 -5.23 -4.00
N GLU A 22 -6.14 -4.30 -4.47
CA GLU A 22 -4.68 -4.36 -4.29
C GLU A 22 -4.26 -4.04 -2.86
N GLN A 23 -4.90 -3.07 -2.24
CA GLN A 23 -4.68 -2.75 -0.82
C GLN A 23 -5.03 -3.95 0.06
N ILE A 24 -6.18 -4.56 -0.20
CA ILE A 24 -6.62 -5.76 0.50
C ILE A 24 -5.61 -6.88 0.32
N GLN A 25 -5.21 -7.18 -0.91
CA GLN A 25 -4.24 -8.25 -1.17
C GLN A 25 -2.88 -7.97 -0.51
N PHE A 26 -2.45 -6.72 -0.51
CA PHE A 26 -1.20 -6.35 0.14
C PHE A 26 -1.25 -6.58 1.65
N ILE A 27 -2.34 -6.19 2.31
CA ILE A 27 -2.48 -6.41 3.76
C ILE A 27 -2.59 -7.91 4.07
N ILE A 28 -3.27 -8.68 3.23
CA ILE A 28 -3.28 -10.14 3.32
C ILE A 28 -1.84 -10.68 3.29
N ASN A 29 -1.05 -10.24 2.31
CA ASN A 29 0.35 -10.65 2.18
C ASN A 29 1.19 -10.23 3.40
N GLN A 30 0.96 -9.04 3.95
CA GLN A 30 1.64 -8.60 5.16
C GLN A 30 1.33 -9.50 6.37
N ILE A 31 0.08 -9.90 6.54
CA ILE A 31 -0.31 -10.79 7.64
C ILE A 31 0.37 -12.16 7.47
N TYR A 32 0.41 -12.70 6.26
CA TYR A 32 1.14 -13.94 5.98
C TYR A 32 2.63 -13.79 6.22
N ALA A 33 3.24 -12.71 5.71
CA ALA A 33 4.67 -12.43 5.88
C ALA A 33 5.06 -12.28 7.36
N LYS A 34 4.25 -11.57 8.14
CA LYS A 34 4.42 -11.42 9.59
C LYS A 34 4.52 -12.77 10.30
N ASN A 35 3.77 -13.75 9.84
CA ASN A 35 3.75 -15.11 10.37
C ASN A 35 4.78 -16.04 9.70
N GLY A 36 5.64 -15.51 8.84
CA GLY A 36 6.76 -16.23 8.26
C GLY A 36 6.44 -16.97 6.97
N TYR A 37 5.37 -16.60 6.25
CA TYR A 37 5.07 -17.24 4.98
C TYR A 37 6.15 -16.97 3.94
N VAL A 38 6.59 -18.01 3.25
CA VAL A 38 7.54 -17.93 2.13
C VAL A 38 6.75 -17.91 0.83
N PHE A 39 6.78 -16.76 0.15
CA PHE A 39 6.01 -16.56 -1.08
C PHE A 39 6.69 -17.23 -2.26
N GLN A 40 5.89 -17.85 -3.13
CA GLN A 40 6.38 -18.47 -4.37
C GLN A 40 6.63 -17.44 -5.47
N THR A 41 5.93 -16.30 -5.42
CA THR A 41 6.14 -15.20 -6.35
C THR A 41 7.40 -14.43 -5.96
N GLY A 42 8.42 -14.48 -6.81
CA GLY A 42 9.74 -13.94 -6.52
C GLY A 42 9.77 -12.45 -6.14
N SER A 43 8.93 -11.62 -6.78
CA SER A 43 8.84 -10.20 -6.47
C SER A 43 8.27 -9.93 -5.08
N ILE A 44 7.25 -10.68 -4.67
CA ILE A 44 6.64 -10.56 -3.34
C ILE A 44 7.62 -11.06 -2.28
N GLN A 45 8.24 -12.20 -2.51
CA GLN A 45 9.26 -12.75 -1.60
C GLN A 45 10.43 -11.79 -1.42
N SER A 46 10.94 -11.22 -2.51
CA SER A 46 12.03 -10.24 -2.47
C SER A 46 11.64 -8.98 -1.69
N TYR A 47 10.40 -8.55 -1.84
CA TYR A 47 9.88 -7.40 -1.10
C TYR A 47 9.93 -7.65 0.41
N PHE A 48 9.31 -8.74 0.88
CA PHE A 48 9.25 -9.03 2.31
C PHE A 48 10.59 -9.42 2.91
N SER A 49 11.48 -10.05 2.14
CA SER A 49 12.82 -10.42 2.60
C SER A 49 13.68 -9.22 3.02
N ARG A 50 13.32 -8.01 2.59
CA ARG A 50 14.00 -6.76 2.99
C ARG A 50 13.45 -6.16 4.29
N MET A 51 12.32 -6.68 4.78
CA MET A 51 11.71 -6.16 5.99
C MET A 51 12.42 -6.70 7.23
N PRO A 52 12.84 -5.83 8.16
CA PRO A 52 13.60 -6.27 9.35
C PRO A 52 12.81 -7.18 10.28
N TRP A 53 11.49 -7.16 10.19
CA TRP A 53 10.60 -7.99 11.00
C TRP A 53 10.24 -9.34 10.34
N TYR A 54 10.59 -9.53 9.07
CA TYR A 54 10.27 -10.77 8.34
C TYR A 54 11.24 -11.89 8.69
N VAL A 55 10.70 -13.03 9.12
CA VAL A 55 11.45 -14.27 9.37
C VAL A 55 10.74 -15.42 8.66
N ALA A 56 11.38 -15.98 7.65
CA ALA A 56 10.84 -17.08 6.87
C ALA A 56 10.64 -18.33 7.72
N VAL A 57 9.46 -18.95 7.66
CA VAL A 57 9.09 -20.15 8.40
C VAL A 57 8.70 -21.29 7.45
N SER A 58 7.72 -21.08 6.57
CA SER A 58 7.19 -22.12 5.68
C SER A 58 6.48 -21.52 4.48
N ASN A 59 6.52 -22.22 3.36
CA ASN A 59 5.65 -21.99 2.20
C ASN A 59 4.30 -22.72 2.29
N ASP A 60 4.07 -23.45 3.36
CA ASP A 60 2.80 -24.11 3.66
C ASP A 60 2.07 -23.28 4.73
N ALA A 61 0.98 -22.62 4.31
CA ALA A 61 0.19 -21.76 5.20
C ALA A 61 -0.40 -22.50 6.40
N SER A 62 -0.64 -23.80 6.29
CA SER A 62 -1.19 -24.62 7.38
C SER A 62 -0.21 -24.78 8.56
N ARG A 63 1.07 -24.53 8.31
CA ARG A 63 2.13 -24.61 9.33
C ARG A 63 2.37 -23.30 10.06
N LEU A 64 1.71 -22.21 9.64
CA LEU A 64 1.86 -20.91 10.27
C LEU A 64 1.01 -20.82 11.54
N GLN A 65 1.58 -20.30 12.59
CA GLN A 65 0.88 -20.06 13.85
C GLN A 65 0.32 -18.64 13.90
N MET A 66 -0.86 -18.47 13.32
CA MET A 66 -1.54 -17.18 13.29
C MET A 66 -2.33 -16.93 14.57
N SER A 67 -2.26 -15.71 15.06
CA SER A 67 -3.07 -15.25 16.20
C SER A 67 -4.57 -15.18 15.83
N SER A 68 -5.42 -15.08 16.84
CA SER A 68 -6.87 -14.85 16.63
C SER A 68 -7.12 -13.54 15.88
N LEU A 69 -6.31 -12.50 16.16
CA LEU A 69 -6.32 -11.22 15.46
C LEU A 69 -6.06 -11.39 13.97
N ASP A 70 -4.96 -12.08 13.64
CA ASP A 70 -4.55 -12.30 12.25
C ASP A 70 -5.61 -13.10 11.48
N ARG A 71 -6.17 -14.14 12.09
CA ARG A 71 -7.24 -14.95 11.47
C ARG A 71 -8.51 -14.15 11.23
N SER A 72 -8.91 -13.32 12.20
CA SER A 72 -10.09 -12.46 12.07
C SER A 72 -9.90 -11.44 10.94
N ASN A 73 -8.75 -10.78 10.89
CA ASN A 73 -8.44 -9.82 9.85
C ASN A 73 -8.35 -10.48 8.47
N LEU A 74 -7.72 -11.65 8.37
CA LEU A 74 -7.66 -12.41 7.11
C LEU A 74 -9.06 -12.79 6.61
N ASN A 75 -9.93 -13.30 7.49
CA ASN A 75 -11.29 -13.67 7.12
C ASN A 75 -12.07 -12.48 6.57
N LEU A 76 -11.94 -11.32 7.20
CA LEU A 76 -12.59 -10.10 6.75
C LEU A 76 -12.05 -9.64 5.40
N LEU A 77 -10.72 -9.56 5.26
CA LEU A 77 -10.05 -9.12 4.03
C LEU A 77 -10.35 -10.05 2.84
N VAL A 78 -10.27 -11.36 3.04
CA VAL A 78 -10.56 -12.36 2.00
C VAL A 78 -12.01 -12.26 1.54
N ARG A 79 -12.96 -12.09 2.47
CA ARG A 79 -14.38 -11.92 2.14
C ARG A 79 -14.60 -10.70 1.22
N TYR A 80 -13.97 -9.58 1.51
CA TYR A 80 -14.07 -8.37 0.68
C TYR A 80 -13.35 -8.52 -0.65
N ARG A 81 -12.16 -9.13 -0.67
CA ARG A 81 -11.44 -9.43 -1.92
C ARG A 81 -12.27 -10.29 -2.87
N ASP A 82 -12.89 -11.34 -2.36
CA ASP A 82 -13.63 -12.32 -3.16
C ASP A 82 -15.02 -11.83 -3.56
N SER A 83 -15.55 -10.80 -2.91
CA SER A 83 -16.85 -10.20 -3.26
C SER A 83 -16.85 -9.43 -4.57
N GLY A 84 -15.67 -9.09 -5.12
CA GLY A 84 -15.54 -8.32 -6.38
C GLY A 84 -16.11 -6.92 -6.32
N ALA A 85 -16.42 -6.41 -5.14
CA ALA A 85 -17.10 -5.13 -4.93
C ALA A 85 -16.18 -3.91 -5.01
N GLN A 86 -14.87 -4.11 -5.19
CA GLN A 86 -13.88 -3.04 -5.22
C GLN A 86 -13.36 -2.77 -6.60
N GLU A 87 -13.14 -1.49 -6.89
CA GLU A 87 -12.37 -1.09 -8.07
C GLU A 87 -10.94 -1.65 -7.92
N THR A 88 -10.53 -2.47 -8.88
CA THR A 88 -9.16 -2.95 -8.93
C THR A 88 -8.28 -1.89 -9.59
N SER A 89 -7.16 -1.57 -8.96
CA SER A 89 -6.16 -0.71 -9.57
C SER A 89 -5.52 -1.42 -10.77
N SER A 90 -5.36 -0.72 -11.87
CA SER A 90 -4.56 -1.17 -13.01
C SER A 90 -3.05 -0.98 -12.77
N LEU A 91 -2.70 -0.18 -11.76
CA LEU A 91 -1.33 0.09 -11.35
C LEU A 91 -1.01 -0.70 -10.08
N GLY A 92 -0.02 -1.57 -10.13
CA GLY A 92 0.54 -2.10 -8.89
C GLY A 92 1.06 -0.96 -8.03
N TRP A 93 0.50 -0.75 -6.83
CA TRP A 93 0.91 0.34 -5.95
C TRP A 93 2.42 0.32 -5.62
N ILE A 94 3.06 -0.83 -5.70
CA ILE A 94 4.53 -0.98 -5.57
C ILE A 94 5.26 -0.20 -6.67
N TRP A 95 4.65 -0.02 -7.85
CA TRP A 95 5.24 0.62 -9.01
C TRP A 95 4.88 2.10 -9.16
N THR A 96 3.97 2.61 -8.34
CA THR A 96 3.55 4.02 -8.42
C THR A 96 4.70 4.99 -8.24
N ARG A 97 5.70 4.63 -7.42
CA ARG A 97 6.90 5.43 -7.23
C ARG A 97 7.66 5.65 -8.54
N HIS A 98 7.79 4.61 -9.34
CA HIS A 98 8.44 4.69 -10.64
C HIS A 98 7.64 5.56 -11.62
N ALA A 99 6.32 5.45 -11.60
CA ALA A 99 5.46 6.25 -12.47
C ALA A 99 5.59 7.75 -12.20
N VAL A 100 5.63 8.17 -10.93
CA VAL A 100 5.71 9.60 -10.56
C VAL A 100 7.12 10.20 -10.68
N ASP A 101 8.13 9.39 -10.94
CA ASP A 101 9.49 9.86 -11.25
C ASP A 101 9.67 10.33 -12.70
N GLN A 102 8.59 10.28 -13.47
CA GLN A 102 8.53 10.73 -14.86
C GLN A 102 7.43 11.79 -15.02
N ALA A 103 7.56 12.62 -16.06
CA ALA A 103 6.48 13.53 -16.42
C ALA A 103 5.25 12.72 -16.90
N LEU A 104 4.16 12.83 -16.17
CA LEU A 104 2.90 12.21 -16.55
C LEU A 104 2.27 12.97 -17.72
N THR A 105 1.57 12.25 -18.59
CA THR A 105 0.83 12.81 -19.72
C THR A 105 -0.66 12.68 -19.52
N GLU A 106 -1.44 13.57 -20.17
CA GLU A 106 -2.91 13.47 -20.14
C GLU A 106 -3.40 12.14 -20.67
N ASP A 107 -2.80 11.65 -21.75
CA ASP A 107 -3.20 10.38 -22.35
C ASP A 107 -3.00 9.20 -21.39
N TYR A 108 -1.93 9.23 -20.62
CA TYR A 108 -1.69 8.23 -19.58
C TYR A 108 -2.76 8.30 -18.49
N ILE A 109 -3.04 9.50 -17.98
CA ILE A 109 -3.97 9.71 -16.86
C ILE A 109 -5.42 9.40 -17.27
N ARG A 110 -5.83 9.71 -18.49
CA ARG A 110 -7.19 9.42 -18.97
C ARG A 110 -7.55 7.94 -18.91
N ASN A 111 -6.56 7.06 -18.98
CA ASN A 111 -6.76 5.60 -18.93
C ASN A 111 -6.71 5.04 -17.50
N LEU A 112 -6.50 5.90 -16.49
CA LEU A 112 -6.46 5.49 -15.10
C LEU A 112 -7.85 5.57 -14.45
N SER A 113 -8.09 4.67 -13.49
CA SER A 113 -9.23 4.82 -12.60
C SER A 113 -9.04 6.03 -11.68
N ARG A 114 -10.12 6.55 -11.11
CA ARG A 114 -10.03 7.60 -10.06
C ARG A 114 -9.17 7.16 -8.89
N TYR A 115 -9.23 5.89 -8.58
CA TYR A 115 -8.40 5.31 -7.54
C TYR A 115 -6.92 5.39 -7.88
N ASP A 116 -6.51 5.02 -9.10
CA ASP A 116 -5.13 5.10 -9.55
C ASP A 116 -4.62 6.54 -9.53
N VAL A 117 -5.44 7.49 -9.95
CA VAL A 117 -5.12 8.93 -9.89
C VAL A 117 -4.84 9.34 -8.44
N GLN A 118 -5.71 8.95 -7.50
CA GLN A 118 -5.50 9.27 -6.07
C GLN A 118 -4.26 8.56 -5.51
N LEU A 119 -4.00 7.34 -5.93
CA LEU A 119 -2.81 6.58 -5.50
C LEU A 119 -1.51 7.27 -5.97
N LEU A 120 -1.49 7.78 -7.20
CA LEU A 120 -0.33 8.54 -7.70
C LEU A 120 -0.15 9.85 -6.94
N ILE A 121 -1.23 10.57 -6.62
CA ILE A 121 -1.18 11.76 -5.76
C ILE A 121 -0.57 11.40 -4.41
N ASN A 122 -1.08 10.38 -3.75
CA ASN A 122 -0.58 9.92 -2.46
C ASN A 122 0.89 9.52 -2.53
N THR A 123 1.32 8.89 -3.62
CA THR A 123 2.72 8.50 -3.83
C THR A 123 3.64 9.72 -3.93
N ILE A 124 3.20 10.80 -4.58
CA ILE A 124 3.98 12.06 -4.64
C ILE A 124 4.11 12.68 -3.24
N TYR A 125 3.05 12.68 -2.46
CA TYR A 125 3.11 13.16 -1.07
C TYR A 125 4.03 12.28 -0.21
N ALA A 126 3.90 10.96 -0.32
CA ALA A 126 4.72 10.00 0.42
C ALA A 126 6.22 10.14 0.10
N LYS A 127 6.57 10.28 -1.18
CA LYS A 127 7.95 10.44 -1.61
C LYS A 127 8.60 11.71 -1.05
N ASN A 128 7.80 12.73 -0.75
CA ASN A 128 8.26 13.98 -0.15
C ASN A 128 8.14 13.98 1.39
N GLY A 129 7.79 12.85 1.98
CA GLY A 129 7.85 12.65 3.43
C GLY A 129 6.55 12.90 4.18
N TYR A 130 5.41 12.94 3.50
CA TYR A 130 4.11 13.10 4.16
C TYR A 130 3.76 11.88 5.01
N ILE A 131 3.32 12.11 6.24
CA ILE A 131 2.81 11.10 7.16
C ILE A 131 1.29 11.11 7.10
N PHE A 132 0.71 10.03 6.59
CA PHE A 132 -0.72 9.92 6.38
C PHE A 132 -1.48 9.73 7.70
N GLU A 133 -2.64 10.36 7.80
CA GLU A 133 -3.53 10.20 8.95
C GLU A 133 -4.28 8.87 8.91
N THR A 134 -4.54 8.36 7.72
CA THR A 134 -5.19 7.07 7.52
C THR A 134 -4.19 5.94 7.76
N ASP A 135 -4.44 5.13 8.77
CA ASP A 135 -3.53 4.02 9.15
C ASP A 135 -3.20 3.11 7.98
N THR A 136 -4.18 2.82 7.12
CA THR A 136 -3.98 1.96 5.95
C THR A 136 -2.96 2.53 4.97
N LEU A 137 -3.10 3.81 4.60
CA LEU A 137 -2.16 4.48 3.70
C LEU A 137 -0.78 4.59 4.34
N GLN A 138 -0.74 4.92 5.63
CA GLN A 138 0.52 5.01 6.35
C GLN A 138 1.25 3.67 6.39
N MET A 139 0.55 2.57 6.67
CA MET A 139 1.12 1.23 6.63
C MET A 139 1.65 0.84 5.25
N MET A 140 0.90 1.16 4.19
CA MET A 140 1.31 0.87 2.82
C MET A 140 2.65 1.55 2.48
N PHE A 141 2.76 2.84 2.80
CA PHE A 141 3.97 3.59 2.46
C PHE A 141 5.13 3.28 3.40
N GLN A 142 4.89 3.03 4.68
CA GLN A 142 5.94 2.63 5.63
C GLN A 142 6.67 1.35 5.21
N GLY A 143 6.00 0.45 4.51
CA GLY A 143 6.61 -0.75 3.95
C GLY A 143 7.55 -0.49 2.77
N GLN A 144 7.58 0.73 2.21
CA GLN A 144 8.42 1.06 1.07
C GLN A 144 9.83 1.48 1.51
N PRO A 145 10.89 0.92 0.90
CA PRO A 145 12.27 1.26 1.28
C PRO A 145 12.66 2.70 1.00
N TRP A 146 11.95 3.39 0.10
CA TRP A 146 12.19 4.78 -0.26
C TRP A 146 11.40 5.79 0.58
N TYR A 147 10.45 5.33 1.41
CA TYR A 147 9.59 6.21 2.20
C TYR A 147 10.27 6.63 3.51
N HIS A 148 10.31 7.94 3.74
CA HIS A 148 10.80 8.55 4.97
C HIS A 148 9.83 9.64 5.42
N GLY A 149 8.79 9.26 6.17
CA GLY A 149 7.81 10.19 6.70
C GLY A 149 8.42 11.10 7.78
N TRP A 150 8.22 12.42 7.65
CA TRP A 150 8.75 13.38 8.61
C TRP A 150 7.77 14.49 9.03
N THR A 151 6.70 14.74 8.25
CA THR A 151 5.71 15.77 8.59
C THR A 151 4.29 15.35 8.22
N ARG A 152 3.33 15.86 8.98
CA ARG A 152 1.88 15.78 8.67
C ARG A 152 1.37 17.07 8.05
N GLU A 153 2.19 18.13 8.02
CA GLU A 153 1.84 19.44 7.51
C GLU A 153 2.21 19.54 6.03
N THR A 154 1.21 19.69 5.18
CA THR A 154 1.40 19.72 3.72
C THR A 154 2.17 20.95 3.25
N ASP A 155 2.08 22.05 3.98
CA ASP A 155 2.78 23.31 3.69
C ASP A 155 4.30 23.24 3.97
N GLN A 156 4.73 22.22 4.71
CA GLN A 156 6.15 21.98 4.98
C GLN A 156 6.80 21.10 3.92
N LEU A 157 6.02 20.51 3.01
CA LEU A 157 6.56 19.65 1.98
C LEU A 157 7.18 20.46 0.83
N GLU A 158 8.37 20.07 0.44
CA GLU A 158 9.07 20.65 -0.71
C GLU A 158 8.92 19.76 -1.93
N PHE A 159 8.06 20.18 -2.86
CA PHE A 159 7.84 19.47 -4.11
C PHE A 159 8.80 19.95 -5.20
N SER A 160 9.41 19.02 -5.91
CA SER A 160 10.19 19.32 -7.12
C SER A 160 9.28 19.92 -8.21
N SER A 161 9.90 20.53 -9.24
CA SER A 161 9.14 21.02 -10.40
C SER A 161 8.34 19.91 -11.08
N LEU A 162 8.91 18.72 -11.15
CA LEU A 162 8.24 17.53 -11.70
C LEU A 162 7.03 17.13 -10.84
N ASP A 163 7.20 17.09 -9.53
CA ASP A 163 6.10 16.76 -8.61
C ASP A 163 4.94 17.76 -8.73
N GLN A 164 5.27 19.04 -8.79
CA GLN A 164 4.26 20.09 -8.96
C GLN A 164 3.52 19.98 -10.29
N GLN A 165 4.23 19.66 -11.37
CA GLN A 165 3.63 19.43 -12.68
C GLN A 165 2.70 18.22 -12.64
N ASN A 166 3.16 17.10 -12.11
CA ASN A 166 2.38 15.88 -12.00
C ASN A 166 1.16 16.07 -11.10
N LEU A 167 1.32 16.74 -9.96
CA LEU A 167 0.19 17.04 -9.05
C LEU A 167 -0.88 17.91 -9.71
N ARG A 168 -0.49 18.95 -10.44
CA ARG A 168 -1.46 19.80 -11.17
C ARG A 168 -2.25 18.98 -12.17
N LEU A 169 -1.58 18.11 -12.91
CA LEU A 169 -2.21 17.28 -13.92
C LEU A 169 -3.14 16.24 -13.28
N LEU A 170 -2.68 15.51 -12.28
CA LEU A 170 -3.46 14.51 -11.57
C LEU A 170 -4.69 15.11 -10.88
N THR A 171 -4.54 16.28 -10.25
CA THR A 171 -5.63 16.94 -9.54
C THR A 171 -6.76 17.36 -10.48
N ALA A 172 -6.45 17.67 -11.74
CA ALA A 172 -7.46 18.00 -12.76
C ALA A 172 -8.34 16.79 -13.14
N TYR A 173 -7.86 15.56 -12.90
CA TYR A 173 -8.57 14.29 -13.20
C TYR A 173 -9.13 13.57 -11.98
N ARG A 174 -9.02 14.16 -10.80
CA ARG A 174 -9.47 13.61 -9.51
C ARG A 174 -11.00 13.53 -9.37
#